data_d23eb1b47cd4469b19c93a2b929fea1c
#
_entry.id   d23eb1b47cd4469b19c93a2b929fea1c
#
_cell.length_a   1.000
_cell.length_b   1.000
_cell.length_c   1.000
_cell.angle_alpha   90.00
_cell.angle_beta   90.00
_cell.angle_gamma   90.00
#
_symmetry.space_group_name_H-M   'P 1'
#
loop_
_entity.id
_entity.type
_entity.pdbx_description
1 polymer ?
#
loop_
_entity_poly.entity_id
_entity_poly.type
_entity_poly.pdbx_seq_one_letter_code
_entity_poly.pdbx_strand_id
1 'polypeptide(L)'
;ALVPLGLLPLPIAWIVWVASTWGAWAWVSVRAFPRLWPLVLAYPGALIAAGHAQTGLLTGALLVLAAHELPRRQVVAGAAVGALVIKPHLALLAPFWLSAGGKWRAFVAAGLVVAALLGAAWLIFGSDTMLAYTGSWSASRLLIERPDPDFMLRMSTIFSQLRPHLGDFVALAGAACSAVLALAVALFAPWRFGDDA
;
A
#
# COMPACT_ATOMS: atom_id res chain seq x y z
N ALA A 1 2.28 -13.76 -6.62
CA ALA A 1 3.36 -13.86 -5.64
C ALA A 1 3.09 -14.90 -4.54
N LEU A 2 1.82 -15.16 -4.18
CA LEU A 2 1.45 -16.11 -3.10
C LEU A 2 1.24 -17.54 -3.56
N VAL A 3 1.27 -17.81 -4.85
CA VAL A 3 1.04 -19.15 -5.42
C VAL A 3 1.90 -20.26 -4.78
N PRO A 4 3.21 -20.05 -4.52
CA PRO A 4 4.02 -21.07 -3.88
C PRO A 4 3.56 -21.43 -2.47
N LEU A 5 2.96 -20.48 -1.74
CA LEU A 5 2.42 -20.72 -0.40
C LEU A 5 1.17 -21.60 -0.43
N GLY A 6 0.41 -21.57 -1.54
CA GLY A 6 -0.75 -22.42 -1.73
C GLY A 6 -0.43 -23.92 -1.86
N LEU A 7 0.85 -24.27 -2.06
CA LEU A 7 1.33 -25.64 -2.09
C LEU A 7 1.67 -26.19 -0.70
N LEU A 8 1.67 -25.34 0.32
CA LEU A 8 1.99 -25.70 1.70
C LEU A 8 0.71 -25.93 2.51
N PRO A 9 0.75 -26.78 3.55
CA PRO A 9 -0.31 -26.84 4.55
C PRO A 9 -0.56 -25.46 5.16
N LEU A 10 -1.83 -25.10 5.36
CA LEU A 10 -2.26 -23.77 5.78
C LEU A 10 -1.48 -23.19 6.99
N PRO A 11 -1.22 -23.95 8.08
CA PRO A 11 -0.45 -23.43 9.21
C PRO A 11 0.99 -23.06 8.83
N ILE A 12 1.62 -23.86 7.98
CA ILE A 12 3.00 -23.64 7.52
C ILE A 12 3.02 -22.39 6.60
N ALA A 13 2.11 -22.32 5.65
CA ALA A 13 1.97 -21.17 4.76
C ALA A 13 1.76 -19.87 5.57
N TRP A 14 0.93 -19.91 6.59
CA TRP A 14 0.68 -18.77 7.48
C TRP A 14 1.95 -18.35 8.23
N ILE A 15 2.67 -19.29 8.84
CA ILE A 15 3.92 -19.00 9.56
C ILE A 15 4.97 -18.39 8.62
N VAL A 16 5.17 -19.01 7.46
CA VAL A 16 6.15 -18.53 6.46
C VAL A 16 5.79 -17.12 5.99
N TRP A 17 4.52 -16.87 5.69
CA TRP A 17 4.06 -15.56 5.27
C TRP A 17 4.25 -14.50 6.35
N VAL A 18 3.79 -14.76 7.55
CA VAL A 18 3.89 -13.82 8.68
C VAL A 18 5.34 -13.56 9.04
N ALA A 19 6.15 -14.61 9.19
CA ALA A 19 7.56 -14.46 9.56
C ALA A 19 8.35 -13.67 8.51
N SER A 20 8.13 -13.94 7.21
CA SER A 20 8.81 -13.23 6.12
C SER A 20 8.40 -11.76 6.03
N THR A 21 7.11 -11.47 6.09
CA THR A 21 6.61 -10.09 5.97
C THR A 21 6.90 -9.26 7.22
N TRP A 22 6.78 -9.85 8.41
CA TRP A 22 7.15 -9.20 9.67
C TRP A 22 8.65 -8.96 9.76
N GLY A 23 9.46 -9.96 9.38
CA GLY A 23 10.91 -9.83 9.32
C GLY A 23 11.37 -8.74 8.35
N ALA A 24 10.78 -8.69 7.15
CA ALA A 24 11.05 -7.63 6.17
C ALA A 24 10.68 -6.24 6.73
N TRP A 25 9.51 -6.11 7.32
CA TRP A 25 9.05 -4.87 7.93
C TRP A 25 9.96 -4.43 9.09
N ALA A 26 10.25 -5.34 10.01
CA ALA A 26 11.12 -5.06 11.16
C ALA A 26 12.53 -4.65 10.71
N TRP A 27 13.11 -5.40 9.77
CA TRP A 27 14.45 -5.12 9.25
C TRP A 27 14.53 -3.73 8.61
N VAL A 28 13.60 -3.39 7.72
CA VAL A 28 13.58 -2.07 7.05
C VAL A 28 13.34 -0.95 8.06
N SER A 29 12.36 -1.13 8.96
CA SER A 29 11.98 -0.10 9.93
C SER A 29 13.07 0.17 10.97
N VAL A 30 13.71 -0.88 11.49
CA VAL A 30 14.85 -0.73 12.41
C VAL A 30 16.03 -0.05 11.71
N ARG A 31 16.25 -0.36 10.44
CA ARG A 31 17.32 0.25 9.64
C ARG A 31 17.04 1.74 9.35
N ALA A 32 15.79 2.10 9.12
CA ALA A 32 15.36 3.48 8.92
C ALA A 32 15.37 4.29 10.22
N PHE A 33 15.02 3.64 11.33
CA PHE A 33 14.86 4.27 12.64
C PHE A 33 15.61 3.51 13.75
N PRO A 34 16.96 3.43 13.71
CA PRO A 34 17.73 2.56 14.60
C PRO A 34 17.57 2.87 16.09
N ARG A 35 17.31 4.13 16.44
CA ARG A 35 17.09 4.54 17.85
C ARG A 35 15.72 4.17 18.38
N LEU A 36 14.77 3.85 17.50
CA LEU A 36 13.38 3.53 17.85
C LEU A 36 13.07 2.04 17.72
N TRP A 37 14.09 1.18 17.61
CA TRP A 37 13.89 -0.25 17.39
C TRP A 37 12.95 -0.94 18.42
N PRO A 38 12.94 -0.58 19.73
CA PRO A 38 12.01 -1.22 20.64
C PRO A 38 10.55 -0.85 20.33
N LEU A 39 10.31 0.41 19.96
CA LEU A 39 8.97 0.88 19.56
C LEU A 39 8.53 0.27 18.22
N VAL A 40 9.47 0.10 17.28
CA VAL A 40 9.19 -0.60 16.02
C VAL A 40 8.72 -2.02 16.32
N LEU A 41 9.47 -2.79 17.12
CA LEU A 41 9.13 -4.19 17.39
C LEU A 41 7.86 -4.33 18.25
N ALA A 42 7.61 -3.39 19.16
CA ALA A 42 6.43 -3.37 20.03
C ALA A 42 5.19 -2.70 19.38
N TYR A 43 5.27 -2.28 18.10
CA TYR A 43 4.18 -1.56 17.44
C TYR A 43 2.91 -2.41 17.35
N PRO A 44 1.81 -2.00 18.01
CA PRO A 44 0.60 -2.84 18.07
C PRO A 44 -0.01 -3.12 16.71
N GLY A 45 0.05 -2.16 15.78
CA GLY A 45 -0.45 -2.34 14.42
C GLY A 45 0.28 -3.44 13.64
N ALA A 46 1.59 -3.63 13.90
CA ALA A 46 2.35 -4.72 13.30
C ALA A 46 1.92 -6.09 13.86
N LEU A 47 1.68 -6.17 15.18
CA LEU A 47 1.21 -7.39 15.82
C LEU A 47 -0.19 -7.78 15.34
N ILE A 48 -1.10 -6.81 15.21
CA ILE A 48 -2.45 -7.04 14.66
C ILE A 48 -2.36 -7.50 13.21
N ALA A 49 -1.54 -6.84 12.37
CA ALA A 49 -1.36 -7.23 10.98
C ALA A 49 -0.76 -8.65 10.84
N ALA A 50 0.17 -9.02 11.73
CA ALA A 50 0.74 -10.35 11.80
C ALA A 50 -0.32 -11.40 12.17
N GLY A 51 -1.12 -11.16 13.22
CA GLY A 51 -2.19 -12.05 13.66
C GLY A 51 -3.24 -12.35 12.59
N HIS A 52 -3.50 -11.38 11.70
CA HIS A 52 -4.45 -11.55 10.58
C HIS A 52 -3.78 -11.96 9.26
N ALA A 53 -2.47 -12.21 9.24
CA ALA A 53 -1.68 -12.52 8.05
C ALA A 53 -1.91 -11.53 6.88
N GLN A 54 -2.16 -10.27 7.20
CA GLN A 54 -2.45 -9.24 6.22
C GLN A 54 -1.19 -8.80 5.47
N THR A 55 -1.37 -8.29 4.25
CA THR A 55 -0.29 -7.70 3.45
C THR A 55 0.23 -6.37 4.00
N GLY A 56 -0.35 -5.85 5.09
CA GLY A 56 -0.01 -4.57 5.70
C GLY A 56 1.46 -4.46 6.12
N LEU A 57 2.05 -5.55 6.64
CA LEU A 57 3.48 -5.58 6.98
C LEU A 57 4.38 -5.43 5.75
N LEU A 58 4.07 -6.14 4.67
CA LEU A 58 4.82 -6.03 3.42
C LEU A 58 4.69 -4.64 2.80
N THR A 59 3.48 -4.11 2.71
CA THR A 59 3.25 -2.77 2.15
C THR A 59 3.85 -1.67 3.04
N GLY A 60 3.80 -1.84 4.36
CA GLY A 60 4.49 -0.96 5.31
C GLY A 60 6.00 -0.98 5.13
N ALA A 61 6.61 -2.16 4.96
CA ALA A 61 8.03 -2.30 4.66
C ALA A 61 8.41 -1.57 3.36
N LEU A 62 7.62 -1.73 2.30
CA LEU A 62 7.84 -1.06 1.02
C LEU A 62 7.75 0.46 1.13
N LEU A 63 6.78 0.99 1.89
CA LEU A 63 6.63 2.43 2.12
C LEU A 63 7.82 3.00 2.92
N VAL A 64 8.23 2.34 4.00
CA VAL A 64 9.39 2.76 4.80
C VAL A 64 10.67 2.69 3.97
N LEU A 65 10.86 1.61 3.19
CA LEU A 65 11.99 1.47 2.29
C LEU A 65 12.03 2.59 1.25
N ALA A 66 10.88 2.88 0.62
CA ALA A 66 10.78 3.95 -0.36
C ALA A 66 11.18 5.30 0.24
N ALA A 67 10.62 5.66 1.40
CA ALA A 67 10.91 6.92 2.07
C ALA A 67 12.38 7.01 2.51
N HIS A 68 12.94 5.93 3.06
CA HIS A 68 14.32 5.89 3.54
C HIS A 68 15.35 5.99 2.40
N GLU A 69 15.09 5.30 1.27
CA GLU A 69 16.03 5.22 0.16
C GLU A 69 15.90 6.37 -0.85
N LEU A 70 14.78 7.09 -0.86
CA LEU A 70 14.52 8.11 -1.87
C LEU A 70 15.61 9.20 -1.98
N PRO A 71 16.19 9.70 -0.88
CA PRO A 71 17.27 10.68 -0.96
C PRO A 71 18.59 10.07 -1.45
N ARG A 72 18.80 8.77 -1.25
CA ARG A 72 20.10 8.09 -1.50
C ARG A 72 20.10 7.26 -2.77
N ARG A 73 19.04 6.47 -2.97
CA ARG A 73 18.95 5.43 -4.01
C ARG A 73 17.59 5.48 -4.68
N GLN A 74 17.34 6.49 -5.50
CA GLN A 74 16.04 6.73 -6.14
C GLN A 74 15.49 5.49 -6.87
N VAL A 75 16.34 4.67 -7.49
CA VAL A 75 15.91 3.46 -8.20
C VAL A 75 15.32 2.43 -7.22
N VAL A 76 15.97 2.23 -6.07
CA VAL A 76 15.48 1.30 -5.02
C VAL A 76 14.16 1.81 -4.44
N ALA A 77 14.09 3.12 -4.15
CA ALA A 77 12.86 3.74 -3.68
C ALA A 77 11.72 3.61 -4.69
N GLY A 78 11.99 3.87 -5.97
CA GLY A 78 11.02 3.69 -7.05
C GLY A 78 10.57 2.24 -7.21
N ALA A 79 11.50 1.29 -7.12
CA ALA A 79 11.15 -0.13 -7.15
C ALA A 79 10.23 -0.54 -6.00
N ALA A 80 10.48 -0.03 -4.78
CA ALA A 80 9.61 -0.27 -3.63
C ALA A 80 8.22 0.34 -3.83
N VAL A 81 8.13 1.56 -4.38
CA VAL A 81 6.85 2.19 -4.76
C VAL A 81 6.12 1.37 -5.81
N GLY A 82 6.82 0.93 -6.88
CA GLY A 82 6.22 0.11 -7.93
C GLY A 82 5.69 -1.22 -7.42
N ALA A 83 6.38 -1.85 -6.44
CA ALA A 83 5.94 -3.09 -5.82
C ALA A 83 4.63 -2.93 -5.01
N LEU A 84 4.24 -1.71 -4.66
CA LEU A 84 2.94 -1.42 -4.04
C LEU A 84 1.74 -1.66 -4.99
N VAL A 85 1.98 -2.02 -6.25
CA VAL A 85 0.91 -2.43 -7.19
C VAL A 85 0.04 -3.56 -6.66
N ILE A 86 0.54 -4.34 -5.68
CA ILE A 86 -0.26 -5.34 -4.93
C ILE A 86 -1.40 -4.71 -4.12
N LYS A 87 -1.28 -3.42 -3.77
CA LYS A 87 -2.30 -2.57 -3.14
C LYS A 87 -2.26 -1.18 -3.79
N PRO A 88 -2.80 -1.02 -5.01
CA PRO A 88 -2.57 0.16 -5.84
C PRO A 88 -3.03 1.48 -5.20
N HIS A 89 -4.04 1.43 -4.33
CA HIS A 89 -4.51 2.63 -3.61
C HIS A 89 -3.45 3.27 -2.70
N LEU A 90 -2.46 2.50 -2.21
CA LEU A 90 -1.38 3.03 -1.37
C LEU A 90 -0.33 3.80 -2.19
N ALA A 91 -0.23 3.52 -3.48
CA ALA A 91 0.72 4.17 -4.38
C ALA A 91 0.06 5.14 -5.36
N LEU A 92 -1.25 5.37 -5.24
CA LEU A 92 -2.02 6.17 -6.20
C LEU A 92 -1.48 7.60 -6.35
N LEU A 93 -1.00 8.21 -5.28
CA LEU A 93 -0.45 9.56 -5.28
C LEU A 93 1.05 9.61 -5.62
N ALA A 94 1.74 8.48 -5.62
CA ALA A 94 3.18 8.42 -5.84
C ALA A 94 3.63 9.00 -7.20
N PRO A 95 2.95 8.75 -8.34
CA PRO A 95 3.34 9.35 -9.62
C PRO A 95 3.33 10.88 -9.57
N PHE A 96 2.31 11.46 -8.96
CA PHE A 96 2.18 12.93 -8.82
C PHE A 96 3.27 13.49 -7.92
N TRP A 97 3.51 12.87 -6.78
CA TRP A 97 4.53 13.30 -5.82
C TRP A 97 5.95 13.15 -6.37
N LEU A 98 6.28 12.03 -7.01
CA LEU A 98 7.60 11.80 -7.61
C LEU A 98 7.88 12.76 -8.78
N SER A 99 6.88 13.01 -9.62
CA SER A 99 7.03 13.95 -10.76
C SER A 99 7.15 15.39 -10.28
N ALA A 100 6.32 15.83 -9.34
CA ALA A 100 6.38 17.17 -8.77
C ALA A 100 7.71 17.43 -8.04
N GLY A 101 8.26 16.42 -7.36
CA GLY A 101 9.56 16.49 -6.69
C GLY A 101 10.77 16.27 -7.62
N GLY A 102 10.58 16.13 -8.93
CA GLY A 102 11.69 15.90 -9.89
C GLY A 102 12.42 14.56 -9.70
N LYS A 103 11.83 13.59 -9.00
CA LYS A 103 12.46 12.30 -8.71
C LYS A 103 12.27 11.30 -9.86
N TRP A 104 12.67 11.70 -11.06
CA TRP A 104 12.43 10.97 -12.31
C TRP A 104 13.00 9.56 -12.34
N ARG A 105 14.16 9.33 -11.71
CA ARG A 105 14.75 7.97 -11.61
C ARG A 105 13.85 7.03 -10.81
N ALA A 106 13.27 7.53 -9.71
CA ALA A 106 12.32 6.76 -8.91
C ALA A 106 11.00 6.54 -9.66
N PHE A 107 10.51 7.57 -10.37
CA PHE A 107 9.29 7.49 -11.18
C PHE A 107 9.40 6.40 -12.27
N VAL A 108 10.49 6.42 -13.05
CA VAL A 108 10.73 5.42 -14.10
C VAL A 108 10.91 4.02 -13.50
N ALA A 109 11.67 3.88 -12.42
CA ALA A 109 11.86 2.59 -11.75
C ALA A 109 10.53 2.03 -11.23
N ALA A 110 9.66 2.88 -10.66
CA ALA A 110 8.33 2.46 -10.22
C ALA A 110 7.49 1.96 -11.40
N GLY A 111 7.45 2.70 -12.50
CA GLY A 111 6.74 2.31 -13.72
C GLY A 111 7.22 0.98 -14.29
N LEU A 112 8.54 0.77 -14.35
CA LEU A 112 9.13 -0.49 -14.83
C LEU A 112 8.76 -1.68 -13.93
N VAL A 113 8.79 -1.51 -12.61
CA VAL A 113 8.39 -2.59 -11.68
C VAL A 113 6.90 -2.89 -11.79
N VAL A 114 6.04 -1.87 -11.91
CA VAL A 114 4.60 -2.08 -12.15
C VAL A 114 4.39 -2.86 -13.45
N ALA A 115 5.02 -2.43 -14.55
CA ALA A 115 4.91 -3.11 -15.83
C ALA A 115 5.41 -4.56 -15.78
N ALA A 116 6.56 -4.79 -15.11
CA ALA A 116 7.11 -6.13 -14.94
C ALA A 116 6.19 -7.04 -14.12
N LEU A 117 5.64 -6.56 -13.00
CA LEU A 117 4.76 -7.36 -12.15
C LEU A 117 3.41 -7.66 -12.82
N LEU A 118 2.81 -6.67 -13.51
CA LEU A 118 1.57 -6.89 -14.26
C LEU A 118 1.80 -7.77 -15.47
N GLY A 119 2.91 -7.56 -16.20
CA GLY A 119 3.29 -8.42 -17.32
C GLY A 119 3.55 -9.87 -16.90
N ALA A 120 4.26 -10.07 -15.79
CA ALA A 120 4.46 -11.41 -15.23
C ALA A 120 3.14 -12.06 -14.80
N ALA A 121 2.25 -11.28 -14.15
CA ALA A 121 0.93 -11.79 -13.80
C ALA A 121 0.12 -12.19 -15.03
N TRP A 122 0.15 -11.39 -16.10
CA TRP A 122 -0.52 -11.71 -17.35
C TRP A 122 0.04 -12.98 -17.99
N LEU A 123 1.37 -13.12 -18.06
CA LEU A 123 2.02 -14.30 -18.64
C LEU A 123 1.73 -15.58 -17.83
N ILE A 124 1.64 -15.49 -16.50
CA ILE A 124 1.41 -16.65 -15.64
C ILE A 124 -0.06 -17.05 -15.60
N PHE A 125 -0.99 -16.09 -15.53
CA PHE A 125 -2.41 -16.36 -15.29
C PHE A 125 -3.29 -16.23 -16.54
N GLY A 126 -2.76 -15.68 -17.63
CA GLY A 126 -3.49 -15.49 -18.88
C GLY A 126 -4.49 -14.33 -18.87
N SER A 127 -4.98 -14.01 -20.07
CA SER A 127 -5.89 -12.88 -20.30
C SER A 127 -7.24 -13.06 -19.59
N ASP A 128 -7.77 -14.28 -19.56
CA ASP A 128 -9.08 -14.58 -18.99
C ASP A 128 -9.12 -14.28 -17.48
N THR A 129 -8.05 -14.66 -16.77
CA THR A 129 -7.92 -14.36 -15.33
C THR A 129 -7.80 -12.86 -15.07
N MET A 130 -7.04 -12.16 -15.93
CA MET A 130 -6.88 -10.70 -15.80
C MET A 130 -8.21 -9.97 -16.06
N LEU A 131 -9.00 -10.42 -17.03
CA LEU A 131 -10.32 -9.87 -17.31
C LEU A 131 -11.32 -10.21 -16.19
N ALA A 132 -11.31 -11.45 -15.70
CA ALA A 132 -12.15 -11.86 -14.57
C ALA A 132 -11.88 -11.05 -13.30
N TYR A 133 -10.61 -10.62 -13.08
CA TYR A 133 -10.25 -9.76 -11.96
C TYR A 133 -11.02 -8.42 -11.98
N THR A 134 -11.25 -7.82 -13.15
CA THR A 134 -12.04 -6.59 -13.25
C THR A 134 -13.49 -6.79 -12.81
N GLY A 135 -14.05 -7.99 -13.05
CA GLY A 135 -15.38 -8.38 -12.58
C GLY A 135 -15.48 -8.48 -11.05
N SER A 136 -14.37 -8.76 -10.34
CA SER A 136 -14.35 -8.82 -8.89
C SER A 136 -14.59 -7.45 -8.21
N TRP A 137 -14.41 -6.36 -8.94
CA TRP A 137 -14.64 -5.00 -8.44
C TRP A 137 -16.11 -4.74 -8.12
N SER A 138 -17.03 -5.28 -8.93
CA SER A 138 -18.46 -5.18 -8.65
C SER A 138 -18.84 -5.93 -7.38
N ALA A 139 -18.30 -7.13 -7.16
CA ALA A 139 -18.50 -7.89 -5.94
C ALA A 139 -17.92 -7.19 -4.71
N SER A 140 -16.72 -6.60 -4.84
CA SER A 140 -16.09 -5.83 -3.77
C SER A 140 -16.90 -4.58 -3.43
N ARG A 141 -17.45 -3.90 -4.44
CA ARG A 141 -18.31 -2.75 -4.26
C ARG A 141 -19.58 -3.11 -3.47
N LEU A 142 -20.24 -4.21 -3.81
CA LEU A 142 -21.42 -4.69 -3.09
C LEU A 142 -21.12 -4.99 -1.61
N LEU A 143 -19.92 -5.50 -1.28
CA LEU A 143 -19.48 -5.71 0.09
C LEU A 143 -19.25 -4.40 0.85
N ILE A 144 -18.64 -3.41 0.20
CA ILE A 144 -18.35 -2.08 0.78
C ILE A 144 -19.64 -1.26 0.96
N GLU A 145 -20.58 -1.39 0.03
CA GLU A 145 -21.85 -0.65 0.05
C GLU A 145 -22.90 -1.26 1.01
N ARG A 146 -22.63 -2.46 1.58
CA ARG A 146 -23.52 -3.03 2.59
C ARG A 146 -23.64 -2.08 3.79
N PRO A 147 -24.88 -1.81 4.26
CA PRO A 147 -25.11 -1.01 5.46
C PRO A 147 -24.87 -1.86 6.71
N ASP A 148 -23.64 -2.31 6.91
CA ASP A 148 -23.21 -3.04 8.10
C ASP A 148 -22.38 -2.09 8.97
N PRO A 149 -22.93 -1.59 10.09
CA PRO A 149 -22.21 -0.65 10.96
C PRO A 149 -20.90 -1.21 11.49
N ASP A 150 -20.87 -2.50 11.85
CA ASP A 150 -19.65 -3.15 12.39
C ASP A 150 -18.54 -3.25 11.33
N PHE A 151 -18.93 -3.51 10.09
CA PHE A 151 -17.98 -3.52 8.98
C PHE A 151 -17.47 -2.11 8.66
N MET A 152 -18.34 -1.11 8.67
CA MET A 152 -17.98 0.29 8.42
C MET A 152 -17.03 0.83 9.49
N LEU A 153 -17.23 0.51 10.77
CA LEU A 153 -16.35 0.93 11.86
C LEU A 153 -14.93 0.34 11.76
N ARG A 154 -14.77 -0.79 11.08
CA ARG A 154 -13.44 -1.40 10.83
C ARG A 154 -12.70 -0.77 9.67
N MET A 155 -13.35 0.03 8.86
CA MET A 155 -12.74 0.73 7.72
C MET A 155 -12.27 2.11 8.17
N SER A 156 -10.97 2.38 8.07
CA SER A 156 -10.36 3.67 8.43
C SER A 156 -10.42 4.69 7.28
N THR A 157 -11.58 4.84 6.66
CA THR A 157 -11.78 5.85 5.60
C THR A 157 -12.78 6.92 6.05
N ILE A 158 -12.61 8.15 5.58
CA ILE A 158 -13.54 9.23 5.88
C ILE A 158 -14.97 8.86 5.46
N PHE A 159 -15.11 8.20 4.33
CA PHE A 159 -16.40 7.71 3.84
C PHE A 159 -17.08 6.78 4.85
N SER A 160 -16.38 5.75 5.32
CA SER A 160 -16.94 4.76 6.25
C SER A 160 -17.26 5.35 7.61
N GLN A 161 -16.50 6.35 8.05
CA GLN A 161 -16.73 7.01 9.34
C GLN A 161 -17.88 8.01 9.28
N LEU A 162 -18.09 8.71 8.18
CA LEU A 162 -19.15 9.71 8.04
C LEU A 162 -20.50 9.09 7.65
N ARG A 163 -20.47 8.04 6.83
CA ARG A 163 -21.70 7.44 6.25
C ARG A 163 -22.77 7.05 7.27
N PRO A 164 -22.43 6.34 8.38
CA PRO A 164 -23.42 5.94 9.37
C PRO A 164 -24.12 7.09 10.08
N HIS A 165 -23.45 8.26 10.14
CA HIS A 165 -23.91 9.42 10.92
C HIS A 165 -24.51 10.52 10.07
N LEU A 166 -24.01 10.74 8.86
CA LEU A 166 -24.31 11.90 8.02
C LEU A 166 -24.84 11.52 6.63
N GLY A 167 -24.97 10.23 6.33
CA GLY A 167 -25.48 9.73 5.07
C GLY A 167 -24.50 9.76 3.91
N ASP A 168 -24.90 9.18 2.78
CA ASP A 168 -24.04 8.90 1.64
C ASP A 168 -23.44 10.16 0.99
N PHE A 169 -24.26 11.20 0.85
CA PHE A 169 -23.82 12.45 0.19
C PHE A 169 -22.67 13.14 0.95
N VAL A 170 -22.82 13.30 2.26
CA VAL A 170 -21.78 13.94 3.09
C VAL A 170 -20.53 13.09 3.18
N ALA A 171 -20.70 11.76 3.25
CA ALA A 171 -19.58 10.82 3.25
C ALA A 171 -18.78 10.87 1.95
N LEU A 172 -19.46 10.91 0.79
CA LEU A 172 -18.81 11.06 -0.52
C LEU A 172 -18.15 12.42 -0.68
N ALA A 173 -18.80 13.50 -0.25
CA ALA A 173 -18.20 14.84 -0.28
C ALA A 173 -16.93 14.91 0.59
N GLY A 174 -16.96 14.35 1.80
CA GLY A 174 -15.82 14.27 2.69
C GLY A 174 -14.67 13.45 2.10
N ALA A 175 -14.98 12.31 1.48
CA ALA A 175 -13.99 11.49 0.78
C ALA A 175 -13.38 12.24 -0.42
N ALA A 176 -14.19 12.93 -1.22
CA ALA A 176 -13.71 13.74 -2.35
C ALA A 176 -12.81 14.89 -1.88
N CYS A 177 -13.21 15.63 -0.85
CA CYS A 177 -12.40 16.70 -0.27
C CYS A 177 -11.05 16.17 0.26
N SER A 178 -11.04 15.04 0.94
CA SER A 178 -9.80 14.43 1.43
C SER A 178 -8.89 13.95 0.29
N ALA A 179 -9.45 13.43 -0.80
CA ALA A 179 -8.69 13.04 -1.98
C ALA A 179 -8.06 14.25 -2.68
N VAL A 180 -8.82 15.35 -2.83
CA VAL A 180 -8.31 16.61 -3.40
C VAL A 180 -7.20 17.18 -2.52
N LEU A 181 -7.38 17.21 -1.20
CA LEU A 181 -6.36 17.68 -0.26
C LEU A 181 -5.09 16.82 -0.34
N ALA A 182 -5.24 15.49 -0.36
CA ALA A 182 -4.11 14.57 -0.47
C ALA A 182 -3.35 14.77 -1.79
N LEU A 183 -4.07 14.98 -2.90
CA LEU A 183 -3.46 15.29 -4.20
C LEU A 183 -2.73 16.65 -4.16
N ALA A 184 -3.34 17.67 -3.58
CA ALA A 184 -2.71 18.98 -3.43
C ALA A 184 -1.42 18.85 -2.60
N VAL A 185 -1.45 18.15 -1.48
CA VAL A 185 -0.25 17.88 -0.67
C VAL A 185 0.80 17.14 -1.50
N ALA A 186 0.42 16.10 -2.26
CA ALA A 186 1.35 15.35 -3.09
C ALA A 186 2.03 16.20 -4.17
N LEU A 187 1.34 17.19 -4.72
CA LEU A 187 1.87 18.09 -5.75
C LEU A 187 2.71 19.23 -5.18
N PHE A 188 2.33 19.79 -4.03
CA PHE A 188 2.94 21.01 -3.49
C PHE A 188 3.96 20.76 -2.38
N ALA A 189 3.87 19.66 -1.63
CA ALA A 189 4.81 19.37 -0.55
C ALA A 189 6.27 19.21 -1.02
N PRO A 190 6.58 18.57 -2.16
CA PRO A 190 7.96 18.41 -2.63
C PRO A 190 8.70 19.72 -2.86
N TRP A 191 7.99 20.78 -3.22
CA TRP A 191 8.58 22.11 -3.47
C TRP A 191 9.10 22.80 -2.20
N ARG A 192 8.62 22.39 -1.02
CA ARG A 192 9.04 22.97 0.26
C ARG A 192 10.19 22.24 0.92
N PHE A 193 10.46 21.00 0.53
CA PHE A 193 11.45 20.12 1.15
C PHE A 193 12.58 19.72 0.21
N GLY A 194 12.70 20.39 -0.95
CA GLY A 194 13.56 19.95 -2.06
C GLY A 194 15.02 20.39 -1.99
N ASP A 195 15.36 21.41 -1.24
CA ASP A 195 16.65 22.12 -1.42
C ASP A 195 17.63 22.00 -0.23
N ASP A 196 17.29 21.30 0.85
CA ASP A 196 18.12 21.22 2.05
C ASP A 196 18.66 19.79 2.36
N ALA A 197 18.95 18.99 1.34
CA ALA A 197 19.55 17.67 1.53
C ALA A 197 20.75 17.42 0.63
#